data_ae8f5b792cdb0b229b84de4041d7ee3c
#
_entry.id   ae8f5b792cdb0b229b84de4041d7ee3c
#
_cell.length_a   1.000
_cell.length_b   1.000
_cell.length_c   1.000
_cell.angle_alpha   90.00
_cell.angle_beta   90.00
_cell.angle_gamma   90.00
#
_symmetry.space_group_name_H-M   'P 1'
#
loop_
_entity.id
_entity.type
_entity.pdbx_description
1 polymer ?
#
loop_
_entity_poly.entity_id
_entity_poly.type
_entity_poly.pdbx_seq_one_letter_code
_entity_poly.pdbx_strand_id
1 'polypeptide(L)'
;MRRWQKSFFLVFVLAGILILLSLTPLRAEPYSVLTGKVIGIRARMWLDVESEKDKAIVNFRIGRRTVYQPHRYPFVGERVKVEYLIHRGVPVAYTVTILDSKSQK
;
A
#
# COMPACT_ATOMS: atom_id res chain seq x y z
N MET A 1 27.17 24.75 -38.36
CA MET A 1 26.77 24.89 -37.19
C MET A 1 25.41 24.52 -37.01
N ARG A 2 24.49 24.83 -37.83
CA ARG A 2 23.22 24.43 -37.54
C ARG A 2 22.99 23.02 -37.59
N ARG A 3 23.71 22.20 -38.26
CA ARG A 3 23.51 20.87 -38.29
C ARG A 3 23.67 20.21 -37.00
N TRP A 4 24.64 20.50 -36.24
CA TRP A 4 24.81 19.81 -35.01
C TRP A 4 23.87 20.28 -33.93
N GLN A 5 23.19 21.35 -34.12
CA GLN A 5 22.16 21.71 -33.23
C GLN A 5 21.01 20.78 -33.41
N LYS A 6 20.73 20.33 -34.62
CA LYS A 6 19.65 19.40 -34.83
C LYS A 6 19.97 18.08 -34.24
N SER A 7 21.20 17.64 -34.32
CA SER A 7 21.56 16.37 -33.76
C SER A 7 21.43 16.41 -32.28
N PHE A 8 21.79 17.51 -31.65
CA PHE A 8 21.71 17.62 -30.24
C PHE A 8 20.26 17.53 -29.79
N PHE A 9 19.35 18.10 -30.52
CA PHE A 9 17.96 18.08 -30.20
C PHE A 9 17.43 16.66 -30.27
N LEU A 10 17.84 15.87 -31.21
CA LEU A 10 17.40 14.51 -31.31
C LEU A 10 17.85 13.67 -30.11
N VAL A 11 19.01 13.91 -29.63
CA VAL A 11 19.53 13.17 -28.49
C VAL A 11 18.66 13.44 -27.27
N PHE A 12 18.21 14.64 -27.08
CA PHE A 12 17.38 14.95 -25.96
C PHE A 12 16.04 14.24 -26.07
N VAL A 13 15.46 14.17 -27.21
CA VAL A 13 14.16 13.54 -27.39
C VAL A 13 14.26 12.05 -27.08
N LEU A 14 15.31 11.42 -27.51
CA LEU A 14 15.47 10.01 -27.25
C LEU A 14 15.66 9.71 -25.78
N ALA A 15 16.39 10.55 -25.09
CA ALA A 15 16.60 10.37 -23.67
C ALA A 15 15.27 10.50 -22.92
N GLY A 16 14.44 11.43 -23.33
CA GLY A 16 13.16 11.60 -22.68
C GLY A 16 12.26 10.38 -22.87
N ILE A 17 12.28 9.80 -24.04
CA ILE A 17 11.45 8.63 -24.29
C ILE A 17 11.94 7.45 -23.46
N LEU A 18 13.22 7.28 -23.32
CA LEU A 18 13.73 6.20 -22.53
C LEU A 18 13.34 6.33 -21.05
N ILE A 19 13.36 7.51 -20.53
CA ILE A 19 12.97 7.71 -19.15
C ILE A 19 11.51 7.38 -18.96
N LEU A 20 10.66 7.75 -19.88
CA LEU A 20 9.26 7.42 -19.77
C LEU A 20 9.03 5.92 -19.80
N LEU A 21 9.74 5.23 -20.65
CA LEU A 21 9.56 3.80 -20.72
C LEU A 21 9.99 3.10 -19.45
N SER A 22 11.01 3.61 -18.81
CA SER A 22 11.48 2.95 -17.61
C SER A 22 10.53 3.18 -16.44
N LEU A 23 9.67 4.15 -16.49
CA LEU A 23 8.75 4.36 -15.43
C LEU A 23 7.48 3.56 -15.59
N THR A 24 7.11 3.21 -16.80
CA THR A 24 5.87 2.57 -16.98
C THR A 24 5.74 1.21 -16.42
N PRO A 25 6.60 0.37 -16.50
CA PRO A 25 6.38 -0.98 -16.11
C PRO A 25 6.29 -1.25 -14.73
N LEU A 26 6.45 -0.33 -13.95
CA LEU A 26 6.51 -0.72 -12.72
C LEU A 26 5.38 -1.03 -12.09
N ARG A 27 4.53 -1.07 -12.32
CA ARG A 27 3.53 -1.21 -11.76
C ARG A 27 3.10 -2.16 -11.13
N ALA A 28 3.20 -2.66 -10.85
CA ALA A 28 2.90 -3.75 -10.35
C ALA A 28 1.90 -3.73 -9.38
N GLU A 29 1.89 -3.42 -8.28
CA GLU A 29 1.06 -3.55 -7.38
C GLU A 29 0.43 -2.44 -7.02
N PRO A 30 -0.66 -2.18 -7.16
CA PRO A 30 -1.39 -1.06 -6.86
C PRO A 30 -1.88 -1.03 -5.44
N TYR A 31 -1.36 -1.77 -4.57
CA TYR A 31 -1.85 -1.75 -3.21
C TYR A 31 -1.58 -0.43 -2.52
N SER A 32 -2.57 0.06 -1.83
CA SER A 32 -2.38 1.21 -0.97
C SER A 32 -1.95 0.71 0.40
N VAL A 33 -1.31 1.53 1.16
CA VAL A 33 -0.77 1.13 2.46
C VAL A 33 -1.25 2.10 3.53
N LEU A 34 -1.70 1.55 4.64
CA LEU A 34 -2.11 2.37 5.77
C LEU A 34 -1.47 1.80 7.02
N THR A 35 -0.87 2.64 7.85
CA THR A 35 -0.30 2.22 9.12
C THR A 35 -1.13 2.83 10.23
N GLY A 36 -1.49 2.03 11.20
CA GLY A 36 -2.31 2.52 12.28
C GLY A 36 -2.43 1.52 13.41
N LYS A 37 -3.37 1.77 14.30
CA LYS A 37 -3.55 0.95 15.47
C LYS A 37 -4.87 0.23 15.36
N VAL A 38 -4.89 -1.05 15.70
CA VAL A 38 -6.11 -1.83 15.65
C VAL A 38 -7.01 -1.43 16.79
N ILE A 39 -8.25 -1.07 16.49
CA ILE A 39 -9.19 -0.74 17.52
C ILE A 39 -10.28 -1.78 17.65
N GLY A 40 -10.39 -2.70 16.73
CA GLY A 40 -11.35 -3.79 16.88
C GLY A 40 -11.38 -4.72 15.68
N ILE A 41 -11.89 -5.91 15.90
CA ILE A 41 -12.15 -6.86 14.84
C ILE A 41 -13.59 -7.30 15.05
N ARG A 42 -14.42 -7.14 14.05
CA ARG A 42 -15.85 -7.47 14.18
C ARG A 42 -16.19 -8.65 13.31
N ALA A 43 -16.78 -9.64 13.89
CA ALA A 43 -17.29 -10.81 13.19
C ALA A 43 -16.26 -11.50 12.30
N ARG A 44 -14.99 -11.28 12.54
CA ARG A 44 -13.93 -11.82 11.71
C ARG A 44 -14.06 -11.40 10.25
N MET A 45 -14.80 -10.35 10.00
CA MET A 45 -15.00 -9.83 8.65
C MET A 45 -14.50 -8.42 8.52
N TRP A 46 -14.41 -7.71 9.63
CA TRP A 46 -14.04 -6.31 9.58
C TRP A 46 -12.89 -6.03 10.56
N LEU A 47 -11.90 -5.32 10.08
CA LEU A 47 -10.79 -4.90 10.89
C LEU A 47 -10.82 -3.39 10.95
N ASP A 48 -10.99 -2.84 12.13
CA ASP A 48 -11.07 -1.40 12.32
C ASP A 48 -9.72 -0.88 12.75
N VAL A 49 -9.17 0.05 12.00
CA VAL A 49 -7.82 0.56 12.24
C VAL A 49 -7.89 2.09 12.28
N GLU A 50 -7.28 2.67 13.31
CA GLU A 50 -7.18 4.10 13.42
C GLU A 50 -5.88 4.54 12.77
N SER A 51 -5.93 5.34 11.73
CA SER A 51 -4.77 5.76 10.98
C SER A 51 -3.85 6.63 11.84
N GLU A 52 -2.55 6.38 11.76
CA GLU A 52 -1.60 7.20 12.48
C GLU A 52 -1.52 8.60 11.93
N LYS A 53 -1.83 8.76 10.65
CA LYS A 53 -1.66 10.01 10.06
C LYS A 53 -2.70 10.99 10.44
N ASP A 54 -3.95 10.68 10.39
CA ASP A 54 -5.02 11.62 10.62
C ASP A 54 -6.00 11.13 11.65
N LYS A 55 -5.74 10.05 12.30
CA LYS A 55 -6.61 9.48 13.33
C LYS A 55 -7.97 9.05 12.81
N ALA A 56 -8.13 8.97 11.52
CA ALA A 56 -9.39 8.51 10.96
C ALA A 56 -9.51 7.00 11.11
N ILE A 57 -10.70 6.50 11.33
CA ILE A 57 -10.92 5.08 11.48
C ILE A 57 -11.32 4.50 10.14
N VAL A 58 -10.61 3.49 9.73
CA VAL A 58 -10.88 2.83 8.46
C VAL A 58 -11.33 1.41 8.75
N ASN A 59 -12.43 1.00 8.17
CA ASN A 59 -12.97 -0.33 8.36
C ASN A 59 -12.59 -1.17 7.16
N PHE A 60 -11.62 -2.06 7.34
CA PHE A 60 -11.17 -2.92 6.27
C PHE A 60 -11.94 -4.22 6.25
N ARG A 61 -12.30 -4.68 5.07
CA ARG A 61 -12.89 -5.99 4.93
C ARG A 61 -11.78 -7.01 4.97
N ILE A 62 -11.90 -8.03 5.78
CA ILE A 62 -10.91 -9.11 5.85
C ILE A 62 -11.61 -10.42 5.55
N GLY A 63 -10.86 -11.42 5.17
CA GLY A 63 -11.44 -12.70 4.82
C GLY A 63 -10.38 -13.73 4.60
N ARG A 64 -10.74 -14.82 3.91
CA ARG A 64 -9.85 -15.92 3.72
C ARG A 64 -8.60 -15.56 3.00
N ARG A 65 -8.62 -14.60 2.13
CA ARG A 65 -7.44 -14.25 1.36
C ARG A 65 -6.56 -13.25 2.04
N THR A 66 -6.96 -12.74 3.19
CA THR A 66 -6.14 -11.79 3.91
C THR A 66 -4.98 -12.53 4.56
N VAL A 67 -3.78 -12.07 4.35
CA VAL A 67 -2.58 -12.69 4.89
C VAL A 67 -2.12 -11.90 6.09
N TYR A 68 -1.82 -12.57 7.18
CA TYR A 68 -1.36 -11.93 8.39
C TYR A 68 0.09 -12.30 8.67
N GLN A 69 0.88 -11.31 9.07
CA GLN A 69 2.29 -11.53 9.39
C GLN A 69 2.58 -10.90 10.73
N PRO A 70 2.83 -11.67 11.77
CA PRO A 70 2.85 -13.13 11.79
C PRO A 70 1.47 -13.72 11.57
N HIS A 71 1.37 -15.01 11.41
CA HIS A 71 0.15 -15.65 10.99
C HIS A 71 -0.84 -15.75 12.11
N ARG A 72 -1.44 -14.67 12.48
CA ARG A 72 -2.48 -14.61 13.49
C ARG A 72 -3.20 -13.28 13.34
N TYR A 73 -4.38 -13.18 13.92
CA TYR A 73 -5.08 -11.90 13.90
C TYR A 73 -4.36 -10.94 14.84
N PRO A 74 -4.35 -9.68 14.51
CA PRO A 74 -3.77 -8.69 15.41
C PRO A 74 -4.66 -8.49 16.61
N PHE A 75 -4.09 -8.03 17.73
CA PHE A 75 -4.86 -7.73 18.90
C PHE A 75 -5.16 -6.24 18.94
N VAL A 76 -6.22 -5.89 19.61
CA VAL A 76 -6.58 -4.50 19.78
C VAL A 76 -5.43 -3.76 20.47
N GLY A 77 -5.05 -2.65 19.91
CA GLY A 77 -3.94 -1.85 20.44
C GLY A 77 -2.62 -2.06 19.72
N GLU A 78 -2.53 -3.08 18.88
CA GLU A 78 -1.28 -3.30 18.16
C GLU A 78 -1.19 -2.41 16.94
N ARG A 79 0.01 -2.01 16.58
CA ARG A 79 0.22 -1.24 15.36
C ARG A 79 0.32 -2.19 14.20
N VAL A 80 -0.29 -1.88 13.11
CA VAL A 80 -0.28 -2.72 11.93
C VAL A 80 -0.07 -1.89 10.68
N LYS A 81 0.46 -2.54 9.66
CA LYS A 81 0.56 -1.97 8.34
C LYS A 81 -0.37 -2.78 7.46
N VAL A 82 -1.32 -2.16 6.83
CA VAL A 82 -2.33 -2.85 6.02
C VAL A 82 -2.13 -2.48 4.56
N GLU A 83 -1.98 -3.50 3.72
CA GLU A 83 -1.92 -3.31 2.29
C GLU A 83 -3.30 -3.66 1.77
N TYR A 84 -3.93 -2.74 1.09
CA TYR A 84 -5.32 -2.91 0.71
C TYR A 84 -5.63 -2.34 -0.67
N LEU A 85 -6.77 -2.74 -1.19
CA LEU A 85 -7.29 -2.19 -2.42
C LEU A 85 -8.75 -1.83 -2.17
N ILE A 86 -9.26 -0.88 -2.90
CA ILE A 86 -10.65 -0.50 -2.78
C ILE A 86 -11.46 -1.24 -3.83
N HIS A 87 -12.42 -2.02 -3.35
CA HIS A 87 -13.27 -2.79 -4.21
C HIS A 87 -14.69 -2.31 -3.99
N ARG A 88 -15.28 -1.71 -5.00
CA ARG A 88 -16.65 -1.22 -4.92
C ARG A 88 -16.85 -0.30 -3.73
N GLY A 89 -15.88 0.57 -3.50
CA GLY A 89 -15.97 1.52 -2.41
C GLY A 89 -15.57 0.98 -1.04
N VAL A 90 -15.19 -0.29 -0.95
CA VAL A 90 -14.84 -0.88 0.33
C VAL A 90 -13.36 -1.22 0.33
N PRO A 91 -12.59 -0.76 1.33
CA PRO A 91 -11.20 -1.14 1.40
C PRO A 91 -11.07 -2.58 1.86
N VAL A 92 -10.43 -3.39 1.05
CA VAL A 92 -10.25 -4.82 1.33
C VAL A 92 -8.80 -5.06 1.66
N ALA A 93 -8.52 -5.56 2.86
CA ALA A 93 -7.15 -5.81 3.29
C ALA A 93 -6.63 -7.09 2.70
N TYR A 94 -5.47 -7.03 2.08
CA TYR A 94 -4.83 -8.21 1.54
C TYR A 94 -3.68 -8.67 2.41
N THR A 95 -2.93 -7.77 3.01
CA THR A 95 -1.85 -8.15 3.91
C THR A 95 -1.88 -7.26 5.13
N VAL A 96 -1.85 -7.86 6.29
CA VAL A 96 -1.84 -7.15 7.55
C VAL A 96 -0.55 -7.55 8.26
N THR A 97 0.38 -6.62 8.44
CA THR A 97 1.64 -6.89 9.09
C THR A 97 1.62 -6.25 10.46
N ILE A 98 1.84 -7.04 11.50
CA ILE A 98 1.83 -6.53 12.86
C ILE A 98 3.20 -5.95 13.14
N LEU A 99 3.25 -4.66 13.42
CA LEU A 99 4.51 -3.98 13.58
C LEU A 99 4.95 -3.94 15.04
N ASP A 100 4.00 -3.91 15.95
CA ASP A 100 4.34 -3.73 17.32
C ASP A 100 3.60 -4.74 18.12
N SER A 101 4.21 -5.85 18.43
CA SER A 101 3.53 -6.91 19.07
C SER A 101 3.83 -6.94 20.54
N LYS A 102 2.99 -6.34 21.34
CA LYS A 102 3.23 -6.32 22.71
C LYS A 102 3.02 -7.62 23.35
N SER A 103 2.25 -8.46 22.71
CA SER A 103 1.97 -9.73 23.30
C SER A 103 3.15 -10.63 23.29
N GLN A 104 4.24 -10.20 22.68
CA GLN A 104 5.33 -11.02 22.69
C GLN A 104 6.21 -10.74 23.76
N LYS A 105 5.92 -10.01 24.68
CA LYS A 105 6.75 -9.75 25.72
C LYS A 105 6.81 -10.70 26.58
#